data_6de5c7c2f100ba9d1a56891cbc1ef293
#
_entry.id   6de5c7c2f100ba9d1a56891cbc1ef293
#
_cell.length_a   1.000
_cell.length_b   1.000
_cell.length_c   1.000
_cell.angle_alpha   90.00
_cell.angle_beta   90.00
_cell.angle_gamma   90.00
#
_symmetry.space_group_name_H-M   'P 1'
#
loop_
_entity.id
_entity.type
_entity.pdbx_description
1 polymer ?
#
loop_
_entity_poly.entity_id
_entity_poly.type
_entity_poly.pdbx_seq_one_letter_code
_entity_poly.pdbx_strand_id
1 'polypeptide(L)'
;MVSVELLLDEVSETSVREEWQALATAGLSSMAAHTAPSNRPHVTLLVRSTLENPDAALARREAFEVRLGAPLLFGDGDRRVLVRSVIPSSALLALHADVHRAAGPGADAPHTAPGTWTPHVTLARRVRLQDLERALALVGGEITGTARALRLWDASTRTITELGRLG
;
A
#
# COMPACT_ATOMS: atom_id res chain seq x y z
N MET A 1 -13.88 8.61 2.76
CA MET A 1 -12.39 8.68 2.72
C MET A 1 -11.94 8.02 1.45
N VAL A 2 -11.08 8.68 0.71
CA VAL A 2 -10.62 8.27 -0.62
C VAL A 2 -9.12 8.12 -0.60
N SER A 3 -8.57 7.08 -1.25
CA SER A 3 -7.12 6.87 -1.39
C SER A 3 -6.72 6.69 -2.85
N VAL A 4 -5.55 7.20 -3.20
CA VAL A 4 -4.83 6.84 -4.44
C VAL A 4 -3.82 5.76 -4.10
N GLU A 5 -3.90 4.65 -4.82
CA GLU A 5 -3.14 3.44 -4.52
C GLU A 5 -2.36 2.97 -5.75
N LEU A 6 -1.09 2.64 -5.53
CA LEU A 6 -0.22 2.02 -6.52
C LEU A 6 -0.32 0.50 -6.40
N LEU A 7 -0.63 -0.16 -7.50
CA LEU A 7 -0.67 -1.62 -7.63
C LEU A 7 0.63 -2.13 -8.25
N LEU A 8 1.03 -3.30 -7.79
CA LEU A 8 2.23 -4.00 -8.25
C LEU A 8 1.89 -5.02 -9.35
N ASP A 9 2.92 -5.62 -9.93
CA ASP A 9 2.76 -6.75 -10.85
C ASP A 9 2.23 -7.99 -10.11
N GLU A 10 1.74 -8.96 -10.89
CA GLU A 10 1.11 -10.17 -10.37
C GLU A 10 2.06 -11.03 -9.52
N VAL A 11 3.33 -11.08 -9.87
CA VAL A 11 4.32 -11.90 -9.15
C VAL A 11 4.56 -11.36 -7.75
N SER A 12 4.85 -10.07 -7.63
CA SER A 12 5.05 -9.44 -6.32
C SER A 12 3.76 -9.36 -5.49
N GLU A 13 2.61 -9.17 -6.14
CA GLU A 13 1.31 -9.26 -5.46
C GLU A 13 1.08 -10.66 -4.88
N THR A 14 1.39 -11.72 -5.64
CA THR A 14 1.29 -13.10 -5.18
C THR A 14 2.19 -13.35 -3.98
N SER A 15 3.45 -12.91 -4.01
CA SER A 15 4.37 -13.05 -2.89
C SER A 15 3.84 -12.39 -1.60
N VAL A 16 3.25 -11.19 -1.70
CA VAL A 16 2.62 -10.54 -0.54
C VAL A 16 1.39 -11.31 -0.06
N ARG A 17 0.58 -11.84 -0.97
CA ARG A 17 -0.58 -12.67 -0.61
C ARG A 17 -0.19 -13.98 0.08
N GLU A 18 0.94 -14.57 -0.28
CA GLU A 18 1.50 -15.74 0.41
C GLU A 18 1.84 -15.41 1.87
N GLU A 19 2.41 -14.24 2.14
CA GLU A 19 2.64 -13.77 3.51
C GLU A 19 1.32 -13.51 4.27
N TRP A 20 0.32 -12.91 3.61
CA TRP A 20 -1.02 -12.79 4.19
C TRP A 20 -1.58 -14.15 4.59
N GLN A 21 -1.43 -15.15 3.71
CA GLN A 21 -1.93 -16.50 3.95
C GLN A 21 -1.15 -17.20 5.05
N ALA A 22 0.18 -17.03 5.11
CA ALA A 22 1.01 -17.59 6.18
C ALA A 22 0.61 -17.06 7.56
N LEU A 23 0.38 -15.75 7.68
CA LEU A 23 -0.14 -15.12 8.89
C LEU A 23 -1.52 -15.68 9.28
N ALA A 24 -2.43 -15.78 8.32
CA ALA A 24 -3.78 -16.31 8.57
C ALA A 24 -3.74 -17.79 9.01
N THR A 25 -2.94 -18.62 8.35
CA THR A 25 -2.77 -20.05 8.68
C THR A 25 -2.18 -20.22 10.09
N ALA A 26 -1.31 -19.32 10.52
CA ALA A 26 -0.78 -19.30 11.88
C ALA A 26 -1.78 -18.78 12.95
N GLY A 27 -3.01 -18.45 12.56
CA GLY A 27 -4.04 -17.89 13.44
C GLY A 27 -3.78 -16.44 13.87
N LEU A 28 -2.95 -15.72 13.12
CA LEU A 28 -2.61 -14.34 13.38
C LEU A 28 -3.51 -13.38 12.60
N SER A 29 -3.53 -12.11 13.01
CA SER A 29 -4.16 -11.06 12.22
C SER A 29 -3.52 -11.00 10.83
N SER A 30 -4.33 -10.88 9.79
CA SER A 30 -3.87 -10.86 8.39
C SER A 30 -4.83 -10.10 7.50
N MET A 31 -4.29 -9.49 6.45
CA MET A 31 -5.11 -8.92 5.37
C MET A 31 -5.86 -9.98 4.56
N ALA A 32 -5.47 -11.26 4.61
CA ALA A 32 -6.20 -12.37 3.99
C ALA A 32 -7.65 -12.52 4.52
N ALA A 33 -7.94 -12.01 5.71
CA ALA A 33 -9.30 -12.00 6.27
C ALA A 33 -10.32 -11.17 5.45
N HIS A 34 -9.84 -10.27 4.60
CA HIS A 34 -10.67 -9.46 3.73
C HIS A 34 -10.78 -10.13 2.36
N THR A 35 -11.93 -10.76 2.08
CA THR A 35 -12.14 -11.55 0.86
C THR A 35 -12.66 -10.73 -0.34
N ALA A 36 -12.91 -9.43 -0.17
CA ALA A 36 -13.38 -8.58 -1.25
C ALA A 36 -12.36 -8.54 -2.41
N PRO A 37 -12.79 -8.56 -3.68
CA PRO A 37 -11.89 -8.47 -4.84
C PRO A 37 -11.05 -7.18 -4.85
N SER A 38 -11.53 -6.14 -4.18
CA SER A 38 -10.80 -4.87 -4.00
C SER A 38 -9.60 -4.99 -3.06
N ASN A 39 -9.54 -6.05 -2.22
CA ASN A 39 -8.44 -6.28 -1.30
C ASN A 39 -7.20 -6.80 -2.05
N ARG A 40 -6.37 -5.89 -2.50
CA ARG A 40 -5.12 -6.19 -3.20
C ARG A 40 -3.94 -5.54 -2.46
N PRO A 41 -2.76 -6.18 -2.44
CA PRO A 41 -1.53 -5.53 -2.02
C PRO A 41 -1.32 -4.21 -2.78
N HIS A 42 -1.07 -3.13 -2.07
CA HIS A 42 -0.93 -1.81 -2.66
C HIS A 42 -0.04 -0.91 -1.81
N VAL A 43 0.51 0.12 -2.44
CA VAL A 43 1.17 1.24 -1.76
C VAL A 43 0.21 2.43 -1.79
N THR A 44 -0.16 2.95 -0.62
CA THR A 44 -1.00 4.14 -0.53
C THR A 44 -0.17 5.39 -0.79
N LEU A 45 -0.52 6.15 -1.81
CA LEU A 45 0.17 7.37 -2.21
C LEU A 45 -0.45 8.63 -1.61
N LEU A 46 -1.78 8.65 -1.45
CA LEU A 46 -2.52 9.79 -0.93
C LEU A 46 -3.81 9.32 -0.27
N VAL A 47 -4.19 9.96 0.85
CA VAL A 47 -5.49 9.76 1.52
C VAL A 47 -6.09 11.12 1.82
N ARG A 48 -7.38 11.31 1.45
CA ARG A 48 -8.19 12.51 1.76
C ARG A 48 -9.62 12.13 2.16
N SER A 49 -10.31 13.07 2.76
CA SER A 49 -11.75 12.92 3.02
C SER A 49 -12.56 12.84 1.72
N THR A 50 -12.21 13.68 0.77
CA THR A 50 -12.76 13.74 -0.60
C THR A 50 -11.63 13.99 -1.59
N LEU A 51 -11.78 13.48 -2.79
CA LEU A 51 -10.86 13.71 -3.90
C LEU A 51 -11.67 13.67 -5.19
N GLU A 52 -11.60 14.71 -5.97
CA GLU A 52 -12.05 14.67 -7.35
C GLU A 52 -11.09 13.80 -8.16
N ASN A 53 -11.57 13.18 -9.23
CA ASN A 53 -10.78 12.22 -10.00
C ASN A 53 -9.47 12.89 -10.47
N PRO A 54 -8.30 12.49 -10.00
CA PRO A 54 -7.06 13.10 -10.42
C PRO A 54 -6.82 12.80 -11.90
N ASP A 55 -6.18 13.73 -12.59
CA ASP A 55 -5.95 13.70 -14.02
C ASP A 55 -5.38 12.35 -14.49
N ALA A 56 -5.97 11.79 -15.55
CA ALA A 56 -5.49 10.58 -16.23
C ALA A 56 -4.02 10.71 -16.75
N ALA A 57 -3.45 11.91 -16.76
CA ALA A 57 -2.04 12.13 -17.05
C ALA A 57 -1.09 11.40 -16.11
N LEU A 58 -1.55 11.07 -14.89
CA LEU A 58 -0.78 10.25 -13.94
C LEU A 58 -0.45 8.85 -14.46
N ALA A 59 -1.28 8.31 -15.34
CA ALA A 59 -1.13 6.97 -15.91
C ALA A 59 -0.15 6.90 -17.11
N ARG A 60 0.32 8.05 -17.62
CA ARG A 60 1.25 8.09 -18.75
C ARG A 60 2.71 7.99 -18.31
N ARG A 61 3.00 7.08 -17.40
CA ARG A 61 4.35 6.85 -16.90
C ARG A 61 4.81 5.46 -17.30
N GLU A 62 6.12 5.33 -17.49
CA GLU A 62 6.75 4.03 -17.61
C GLU A 62 6.62 3.25 -16.31
N ALA A 63 6.47 1.94 -16.42
CA ALA A 63 6.56 1.04 -15.29
C ALA A 63 7.98 1.13 -14.69
N PHE A 64 8.09 1.02 -13.37
CA PHE A 64 9.37 1.09 -12.68
C PHE A 64 9.47 0.03 -11.59
N GLU A 65 10.69 -0.32 -11.22
CA GLU A 65 10.96 -1.28 -10.16
C GLU A 65 10.51 -0.74 -8.80
N VAL A 66 9.85 -1.62 -8.03
CA VAL A 66 9.48 -1.39 -6.64
C VAL A 66 10.06 -2.52 -5.80
N ARG A 67 10.75 -2.17 -4.72
CA ARG A 67 11.36 -3.13 -3.80
C ARG A 67 10.69 -3.03 -2.44
N LEU A 68 10.14 -4.16 -1.99
CA LEU A 68 9.53 -4.32 -0.67
C LEU A 68 10.62 -4.85 0.27
N GLY A 69 11.02 -4.01 1.21
CA GLY A 69 12.12 -4.29 2.13
C GLY A 69 11.66 -4.92 3.46
N ALA A 70 12.38 -4.57 4.51
CA ALA A 70 12.16 -5.09 5.85
C ALA A 70 10.75 -4.79 6.39
N PRO A 71 10.21 -5.62 7.29
CA PRO A 71 8.97 -5.33 7.99
C PRO A 71 9.11 -4.09 8.88
N LEU A 72 8.03 -3.32 8.97
CA LEU A 72 7.88 -2.19 9.88
C LEU A 72 6.61 -2.37 10.71
N LEU A 73 6.57 -1.70 11.85
CA LEU A 73 5.44 -1.66 12.76
C LEU A 73 4.96 -0.22 12.93
N PHE A 74 3.66 0.01 12.73
CA PHE A 74 3.04 1.29 13.02
C PHE A 74 2.07 1.20 14.19
N GLY A 75 1.79 2.34 14.79
CA GLY A 75 0.88 2.49 15.91
C GLY A 75 1.56 2.30 17.27
N ASP A 76 0.76 2.42 18.31
CA ASP A 76 1.13 2.33 19.73
C ASP A 76 0.25 1.33 20.48
N GLY A 77 0.41 1.23 21.82
CA GLY A 77 -0.39 0.33 22.67
C GLY A 77 -0.16 -1.15 22.37
N ASP A 78 -1.16 -1.98 22.60
CA ASP A 78 -1.08 -3.44 22.55
C ASP A 78 -1.16 -4.01 21.12
N ARG A 79 -1.48 -3.18 20.15
CA ARG A 79 -1.73 -3.64 18.78
C ARG A 79 -0.96 -2.79 17.78
N ARG A 80 -0.38 -3.48 16.80
CA ARG A 80 0.45 -2.87 15.75
C ARG A 80 -0.13 -3.16 14.37
N VAL A 81 0.17 -2.30 13.43
CA VAL A 81 0.03 -2.58 12.02
C VAL A 81 1.37 -3.11 11.52
N LEU A 82 1.39 -4.35 11.06
CA LEU A 82 2.56 -4.96 10.45
C LEU A 82 2.52 -4.70 8.94
N VAL A 83 3.59 -4.14 8.42
CA VAL A 83 3.73 -3.78 7.01
C VAL A 83 5.10 -4.18 6.48
N ARG A 84 5.24 -4.28 5.17
CA ARG A 84 6.54 -4.20 4.50
C ARG A 84 6.85 -2.76 4.15
N SER A 85 8.08 -2.33 4.46
CA SER A 85 8.61 -1.07 3.91
C SER A 85 8.69 -1.16 2.39
N VAL A 86 8.54 -0.04 1.72
CA VAL A 86 8.87 0.09 0.30
C VAL A 86 10.08 1.01 0.17
N ILE A 87 11.09 0.57 -0.55
CA ILE A 87 12.31 1.36 -0.74
C ILE A 87 11.95 2.63 -1.54
N PRO A 88 12.18 3.84 -1.00
CA PRO A 88 11.77 5.09 -1.61
C PRO A 88 12.70 5.47 -2.77
N SER A 89 12.58 4.76 -3.90
CA SER A 89 13.33 5.09 -5.12
C SER A 89 12.93 6.45 -5.68
N SER A 90 13.80 7.06 -6.47
CA SER A 90 13.51 8.36 -7.12
C SER A 90 12.24 8.30 -7.97
N ALA A 91 11.98 7.18 -8.65
CA ALA A 91 10.77 6.99 -9.46
C ALA A 91 9.50 6.96 -8.58
N LEU A 92 9.55 6.26 -7.44
CA LEU A 92 8.43 6.20 -6.50
C LEU A 92 8.16 7.56 -5.85
N LEU A 93 9.20 8.28 -5.44
CA LEU A 93 9.07 9.62 -4.87
C LEU A 93 8.53 10.63 -5.90
N ALA A 94 8.98 10.55 -7.14
CA ALA A 94 8.47 11.38 -8.24
C ALA A 94 6.99 11.10 -8.50
N LEU A 95 6.57 9.82 -8.53
CA LEU A 95 5.15 9.46 -8.66
C LEU A 95 4.32 10.02 -7.50
N HIS A 96 4.79 9.88 -6.26
CA HIS A 96 4.11 10.43 -5.07
C HIS A 96 3.92 11.96 -5.19
N ALA A 97 4.97 12.69 -5.57
CA ALA A 97 4.91 14.13 -5.77
C ALA A 97 3.91 14.53 -6.87
N ASP A 98 3.85 13.77 -7.97
CA ASP A 98 2.92 14.04 -9.06
C ASP A 98 1.47 13.74 -8.69
N VAL A 99 1.21 12.69 -7.92
CA VAL A 99 -0.12 12.40 -7.38
C VAL A 99 -0.62 13.57 -6.53
N HIS A 100 0.22 14.07 -5.62
CA HIS A 100 -0.14 15.23 -4.79
C HIS A 100 -0.35 16.51 -5.61
N ARG A 101 0.48 16.73 -6.64
CA ARG A 101 0.31 17.87 -7.55
C ARG A 101 -0.99 17.77 -8.35
N ALA A 102 -1.31 16.61 -8.90
CA ALA A 102 -2.54 16.38 -9.65
C ALA A 102 -3.79 16.46 -8.78
N ALA A 103 -3.70 16.04 -7.53
CA ALA A 103 -4.77 16.18 -6.55
C ALA A 103 -5.03 17.63 -6.11
N GLY A 104 -4.08 18.54 -6.40
CA GLY A 104 -4.19 19.95 -6.01
C GLY A 104 -4.16 20.19 -4.49
N PRO A 105 -4.45 21.41 -4.05
CA PRO A 105 -4.52 21.74 -2.62
C PRO A 105 -5.61 20.93 -1.91
N GLY A 106 -5.33 20.47 -0.67
CA GLY A 106 -6.29 19.73 0.14
C GLY A 106 -5.70 19.25 1.45
N ALA A 107 -6.56 18.73 2.32
CA ALA A 107 -6.15 18.19 3.62
C ALA A 107 -5.75 16.70 3.45
N ASP A 108 -4.47 16.47 3.26
CA ASP A 108 -3.91 15.12 3.21
C ASP A 108 -3.86 14.48 4.59
N ALA A 109 -4.09 13.17 4.67
CA ALA A 109 -3.78 12.44 5.90
C ALA A 109 -2.26 12.55 6.18
N PRO A 110 -1.85 12.90 7.42
CA PRO A 110 -0.45 13.20 7.73
C PRO A 110 0.55 12.13 7.30
N HIS A 111 0.15 10.84 7.36
CA HIS A 111 1.00 9.71 7.00
C HIS A 111 1.16 9.51 5.48
N THR A 112 0.47 10.31 4.64
CA THR A 112 0.62 10.29 3.18
C THR A 112 1.10 11.63 2.62
N ALA A 113 1.19 12.67 3.45
CA ALA A 113 1.63 13.99 3.01
C ALA A 113 3.12 13.99 2.61
N PRO A 114 3.52 14.81 1.62
CA PRO A 114 4.93 14.99 1.27
C PRO A 114 5.78 15.36 2.50
N GLY A 115 6.93 14.71 2.62
CA GLY A 115 7.85 14.93 3.75
C GLY A 115 7.58 14.09 5.01
N THR A 116 6.39 13.50 5.14
CA THR A 116 6.03 12.61 6.27
C THR A 116 5.58 11.23 5.82
N TRP A 117 5.56 10.98 4.53
CA TRP A 117 5.14 9.71 3.95
C TRP A 117 6.16 8.60 4.21
N THR A 118 5.68 7.47 4.70
CA THR A 118 6.45 6.22 4.81
C THR A 118 5.81 5.20 3.88
N PRO A 119 6.36 4.97 2.67
CA PRO A 119 5.81 4.01 1.72
C PRO A 119 5.85 2.59 2.27
N HIS A 120 4.71 1.89 2.16
CA HIS A 120 4.57 0.54 2.72
C HIS A 120 3.46 -0.25 2.05
N VAL A 121 3.51 -1.58 2.22
CA VAL A 121 2.43 -2.51 1.89
C VAL A 121 1.97 -3.20 3.16
N THR A 122 0.68 -3.14 3.46
CA THR A 122 0.12 -3.69 4.70
C THR A 122 0.02 -5.22 4.63
N LEU A 123 0.53 -5.89 5.67
CA LEU A 123 0.42 -7.34 5.86
C LEU A 123 -0.69 -7.71 6.85
N ALA A 124 -0.76 -7.00 7.95
CA ALA A 124 -1.76 -7.25 9.00
C ALA A 124 -2.06 -5.99 9.80
N ARG A 125 -3.30 -5.86 10.22
CA ARG A 125 -3.75 -4.81 11.14
C ARG A 125 -4.02 -5.42 12.51
N ARG A 126 -3.77 -4.66 13.58
CA ARG A 126 -4.09 -5.07 14.96
C ARG A 126 -3.36 -6.34 15.43
N VAL A 127 -2.12 -6.57 14.99
CA VAL A 127 -1.26 -7.63 15.51
C VAL A 127 -0.98 -7.35 16.98
N ARG A 128 -1.19 -8.32 17.86
CA ARG A 128 -0.89 -8.17 19.30
C ARG A 128 0.61 -8.16 19.53
N LEU A 129 1.09 -7.39 20.50
CA LEU A 129 2.51 -7.36 20.84
C LEU A 129 3.08 -8.75 21.14
N GLN A 130 2.34 -9.58 21.86
CA GLN A 130 2.74 -10.95 22.19
C GLN A 130 2.88 -11.88 20.98
N ASP A 131 2.29 -11.53 19.84
CA ASP A 131 2.31 -12.31 18.61
C ASP A 131 3.39 -11.84 17.62
N LEU A 132 4.11 -10.73 17.92
CA LEU A 132 5.04 -10.11 16.98
C LEU A 132 6.19 -11.01 16.55
N GLU A 133 6.80 -11.75 17.48
CA GLU A 133 7.89 -12.68 17.16
C GLU A 133 7.43 -13.72 16.12
N ARG A 134 6.26 -14.32 16.35
CA ARG A 134 5.66 -15.30 15.44
C ARG A 134 5.30 -14.67 14.09
N ALA A 135 4.73 -13.44 14.11
CA ALA A 135 4.35 -12.74 12.90
C ALA A 135 5.58 -12.38 12.06
N LEU A 136 6.63 -11.84 12.68
CA LEU A 136 7.86 -11.46 12.00
C LEU A 136 8.61 -12.66 11.40
N ALA A 137 8.57 -13.82 12.05
CA ALA A 137 9.15 -15.06 11.53
C ALA A 137 8.49 -15.56 10.23
N LEU A 138 7.27 -15.10 9.93
CA LEU A 138 6.52 -15.45 8.72
C LEU A 138 6.70 -14.45 7.57
N VAL A 139 7.38 -13.33 7.82
CA VAL A 139 7.73 -12.36 6.79
C VAL A 139 9.03 -12.78 6.13
N GLY A 140 8.99 -13.04 4.82
CA GLY A 140 10.13 -13.51 4.05
C GLY A 140 11.18 -12.44 3.75
N GLY A 141 12.11 -12.76 2.86
CA GLY A 141 13.13 -11.84 2.34
C GLY A 141 12.54 -10.68 1.53
N GLU A 142 13.41 -9.89 0.92
CA GLU A 142 13.01 -8.78 0.04
C GLU A 142 12.20 -9.30 -1.16
N ILE A 143 11.17 -8.53 -1.55
CA ILE A 143 10.37 -8.80 -2.75
C ILE A 143 10.66 -7.68 -3.75
N THR A 144 11.11 -8.04 -4.94
CA THR A 144 11.25 -7.13 -6.06
C THR A 144 10.07 -7.28 -7.01
N GLY A 145 9.46 -6.18 -7.38
CA GLY A 145 8.32 -6.14 -8.28
C GLY A 145 8.33 -4.89 -9.14
N THR A 146 7.25 -4.70 -9.88
CA THR A 146 7.08 -3.57 -10.80
C THR A 146 5.80 -2.82 -10.49
N ALA A 147 5.86 -1.50 -10.44
CA ALA A 147 4.68 -0.63 -10.40
C ALA A 147 3.90 -0.76 -11.72
N ARG A 148 2.59 -1.06 -11.65
CA ARG A 148 1.80 -1.41 -12.85
C ARG A 148 0.55 -0.59 -13.06
N ALA A 149 -0.11 -0.13 -12.01
CA ALA A 149 -1.36 0.60 -12.16
C ALA A 149 -1.61 1.53 -10.98
N LEU A 150 -2.40 2.55 -11.24
CA LEU A 150 -2.94 3.44 -10.22
C LEU A 150 -4.45 3.26 -10.15
N ARG A 151 -4.99 3.24 -8.94
CA ARG A 151 -6.42 3.23 -8.69
C ARG A 151 -6.81 4.23 -7.61
N LEU A 152 -8.05 4.68 -7.70
CA LEU A 152 -8.74 5.40 -6.65
C LEU A 152 -9.63 4.41 -5.89
N TRP A 153 -9.53 4.38 -4.58
CA TRP A 153 -10.42 3.64 -3.70
C TRP A 153 -11.25 4.60 -2.86
N ASP A 154 -12.56 4.53 -2.99
CA ASP A 154 -13.49 5.24 -2.12
C ASP A 154 -14.08 4.28 -1.08
N ALA A 155 -13.67 4.45 0.17
CA ALA A 155 -14.12 3.62 1.28
C ALA A 155 -15.60 3.84 1.66
N SER A 156 -16.19 5.00 1.32
CA SER A 156 -17.60 5.32 1.64
C SER A 156 -18.57 4.58 0.73
N THR A 157 -18.26 4.50 -0.54
CA THR A 157 -19.05 3.81 -1.56
C THR A 157 -18.55 2.40 -1.85
N ARG A 158 -17.35 2.04 -1.36
CA ARG A 158 -16.65 0.78 -1.65
C ARG A 158 -16.41 0.59 -3.16
N THR A 159 -16.10 1.68 -3.85
CA THR A 159 -15.86 1.67 -5.29
C THR A 159 -14.39 1.84 -5.63
N ILE A 160 -14.00 1.23 -6.74
CA ILE A 160 -12.68 1.40 -7.36
C ILE A 160 -12.87 2.12 -8.68
N THR A 161 -12.04 3.13 -8.90
CA THR A 161 -11.87 3.77 -10.21
C THR A 161 -10.43 3.53 -10.67
N GLU A 162 -10.24 2.88 -11.80
CA GLU A 162 -8.92 2.74 -12.41
C GLU A 162 -8.46 4.10 -12.93
N LEU A 163 -7.31 4.59 -12.46
CA LEU A 163 -6.73 5.85 -12.92
C LEU A 163 -5.82 5.65 -14.13
N GLY A 164 -5.28 4.44 -14.30
CA GLY A 164 -4.54 4.02 -15.47
C GLY A 164 -3.43 3.01 -15.16
N ARG A 165 -2.80 2.53 -16.24
CA ARG A 165 -1.69 1.57 -16.21
C ARG A 165 -0.38 2.26 -16.51
N LEU A 166 0.66 1.82 -15.83
CA LEU A 166 2.04 2.18 -16.09
C LEU A 166 2.62 1.15 -17.09
N GLY A 167 3.20 1.61 -18.16
CA GLY A 167 3.68 0.73 -19.22
C GLY A 167 4.82 1.29 -20.03
#